data_38752804975dae9ade927bfb561c7cbb
#
_entry.id   38752804975dae9ade927bfb561c7cbb
#
_cell.length_a   1.000
_cell.length_b   1.000
_cell.length_c   1.000
_cell.angle_alpha   90.00
_cell.angle_beta   90.00
_cell.angle_gamma   90.00
#
_symmetry.space_group_name_H-M   'P 1'
#
loop_
_entity.id
_entity.type
_entity.pdbx_description
1 polymer ?
#
loop_
_entity_poly.entity_id
_entity_poly.type
_entity_poly.pdbx_seq_one_letter_code
_entity_poly.pdbx_strand_id
1 'polypeptide(L)'
;MAMVVKRFDVYLISLDPAVGSEIQKTRPCLIISPDEMNRHIRSVIVAPLTSAGRDYPTRVSCEFQRKKGQIVLDQIRTIDKARLIRKLGSINPATQLEVVSVLQRLFAF
;
A
#
# COMPACT_ATOMS: atom_id res chain seq x y z
N MET A 1 -8.08 17.91 12.64
CA MET A 1 -7.33 18.30 11.43
C MET A 1 -7.36 17.16 10.42
N ALA A 2 -7.70 17.45 9.18
CA ALA A 2 -7.74 16.42 8.15
C ALA A 2 -6.34 15.96 7.81
N MET A 3 -6.18 14.64 7.62
CA MET A 3 -4.95 14.02 7.23
C MET A 3 -4.72 14.24 5.73
N VAL A 4 -3.56 14.78 5.35
CA VAL A 4 -3.21 14.95 3.93
C VAL A 4 -2.51 13.69 3.46
N VAL A 5 -3.24 12.87 2.70
CA VAL A 5 -2.76 11.59 2.20
C VAL A 5 -2.29 11.76 0.76
N LYS A 6 -1.07 11.35 0.47
CA LYS A 6 -0.51 11.44 -0.87
C LYS A 6 -0.18 10.05 -1.40
N ARG A 7 -0.29 9.92 -2.71
CA ARG A 7 0.13 8.71 -3.40
C ARG A 7 1.59 8.39 -3.05
N PHE A 8 1.86 7.11 -2.78
CA PHE A 8 3.17 6.57 -2.39
C PHE A 8 3.60 6.88 -0.96
N ASP A 9 2.74 7.54 -0.17
CA ASP A 9 2.93 7.56 1.27
C ASP A 9 2.74 6.17 1.84
N VAL A 10 3.45 5.87 2.91
CA VAL A 10 3.27 4.63 3.68
C VAL A 10 2.66 4.99 5.02
N TYR A 11 1.53 4.38 5.32
CA TYR A 11 0.80 4.58 6.56
C TYR A 11 0.71 3.29 7.35
N LEU A 12 0.73 3.42 8.67
CA LEU A 12 0.32 2.32 9.54
C LEU A 12 -1.21 2.24 9.49
N ILE A 13 -1.74 1.08 9.15
CA ILE A 13 -3.16 0.92 8.85
C ILE A 13 -3.70 -0.32 9.56
N SER A 14 -4.90 -0.19 10.11
CA SER A 14 -5.64 -1.33 10.67
C SER A 14 -6.35 -2.07 9.54
N LEU A 15 -5.95 -3.31 9.29
CA LEU A 15 -6.50 -4.15 8.23
C LEU A 15 -7.57 -5.12 8.71
N ASP A 16 -7.73 -5.28 10.01
CA ASP A 16 -8.75 -6.17 10.55
C ASP A 16 -10.15 -5.54 10.47
N PRO A 17 -11.18 -6.34 10.26
CA PRO A 17 -11.13 -7.79 10.07
C PRO A 17 -10.66 -8.19 8.68
N ALA A 18 -9.94 -9.32 8.63
CA ALA A 18 -9.50 -9.93 7.38
C ALA A 18 -9.94 -11.39 7.36
N VAL A 19 -10.07 -11.96 6.17
CA VAL A 19 -10.60 -13.30 5.98
C VAL A 19 -9.58 -14.16 5.24
N GLY A 20 -9.38 -15.38 5.75
CA GLY A 20 -8.56 -16.40 5.10
C GLY A 20 -7.10 -15.98 4.93
N SER A 21 -6.63 -15.97 3.68
CA SER A 21 -5.23 -15.64 3.35
C SER A 21 -4.97 -14.15 3.22
N GLU A 22 -5.97 -13.30 3.46
CA GLU A 22 -5.75 -11.85 3.45
C GLU A 22 -4.79 -11.45 4.56
N ILE A 23 -3.93 -10.48 4.26
CA ILE A 23 -3.02 -9.91 5.26
C ILE A 23 -3.86 -9.16 6.30
N GLN A 24 -3.58 -9.43 7.57
CA GLN A 24 -4.41 -8.97 8.68
C GLN A 24 -3.59 -8.18 9.70
N LYS A 25 -4.28 -7.69 10.73
CA LYS A 25 -3.73 -6.88 11.82
C LYS A 25 -3.38 -5.47 11.36
N THR A 26 -2.57 -4.80 12.14
CA THR A 26 -2.07 -3.47 11.84
C THR A 26 -0.73 -3.60 11.13
N ARG A 27 -0.64 -3.01 9.94
CA ARG A 27 0.56 -3.13 9.11
C ARG A 27 0.86 -1.84 8.37
N PRO A 28 2.13 -1.64 7.99
CA PRO A 28 2.44 -0.61 7.01
C PRO A 28 1.78 -0.94 5.67
N CYS A 29 1.17 0.07 5.07
CA CYS A 29 0.55 -0.08 3.74
C CYS A 29 0.91 1.12 2.89
N LEU A 30 1.10 0.86 1.60
CA LEU A 30 1.40 1.88 0.61
C LEU A 30 0.10 2.45 0.06
N ILE A 31 -0.02 3.77 0.02
CA ILE A 31 -1.12 4.46 -0.65
C ILE A 31 -0.86 4.40 -2.15
N ILE A 32 -1.74 3.77 -2.91
CA ILE A 32 -1.58 3.67 -4.37
C ILE A 32 -2.62 4.48 -5.14
N SER A 33 -3.68 4.93 -4.47
CA SER A 33 -4.68 5.78 -5.11
C SER A 33 -4.11 7.15 -5.44
N PRO A 34 -4.55 7.78 -6.55
CA PRO A 34 -4.03 9.07 -6.97
C PRO A 34 -4.43 10.19 -6.01
N ASP A 35 -3.63 11.26 -6.00
CA ASP A 35 -3.81 12.38 -5.09
C ASP A 35 -5.19 13.02 -5.21
N GLU A 36 -5.73 13.08 -6.42
CA GLU A 36 -7.06 13.64 -6.62
C GLU A 36 -8.14 12.84 -5.90
N MET A 37 -8.07 11.50 -6.00
CA MET A 37 -8.97 10.63 -5.24
C MET A 37 -8.75 10.82 -3.73
N ASN A 38 -7.50 10.87 -3.31
CA ASN A 38 -7.17 10.98 -1.88
C ASN A 38 -7.67 12.28 -1.26
N ARG A 39 -7.79 13.35 -2.06
CA ARG A 39 -8.28 14.65 -1.57
C ARG A 39 -9.80 14.71 -1.45
N HIS A 40 -10.51 13.98 -2.31
CA HIS A 40 -11.96 14.17 -2.48
C HIS A 40 -12.83 13.05 -1.96
N ILE A 41 -12.26 11.86 -1.77
CA ILE A 41 -13.03 10.68 -1.35
C ILE A 41 -12.58 10.24 0.03
N ARG A 42 -13.50 9.71 0.84
CA ARG A 42 -13.20 9.27 2.20
C ARG A 42 -12.44 7.95 2.27
N SER A 43 -12.28 7.28 1.14
CA SER A 43 -11.54 6.03 1.06
C SER A 43 -10.26 6.21 0.27
N VAL A 44 -9.32 5.30 0.48
CA VAL A 44 -8.06 5.23 -0.25
C VAL A 44 -7.82 3.79 -0.68
N ILE A 45 -7.05 3.62 -1.74
CA ILE A 45 -6.64 2.29 -2.20
C ILE A 45 -5.22 2.06 -1.71
N VAL A 46 -5.01 0.93 -1.05
CA VAL A 46 -3.72 0.62 -0.41
C VAL A 46 -3.24 -0.77 -0.79
N ALA A 47 -1.92 -0.95 -0.69
CA ALA A 47 -1.27 -2.25 -0.83
C ALA A 47 -0.47 -2.52 0.44
N PRO A 48 -0.68 -3.67 1.11
CA PRO A 48 0.06 -3.95 2.34
C PRO A 48 1.52 -4.27 2.06
N LEU A 49 2.38 -3.92 3.02
CA LEU A 49 3.77 -4.35 3.04
C LEU A 49 3.89 -5.56 3.95
N THR A 50 4.73 -6.52 3.57
CA THR A 50 5.03 -7.68 4.40
C THR A 50 6.53 -7.91 4.44
N SER A 51 7.03 -8.37 5.58
CA SER A 51 8.44 -8.74 5.73
C SER A 51 8.73 -10.16 5.25
N ALA A 52 7.68 -10.96 5.06
CA ALA A 52 7.80 -12.35 4.64
C ALA A 52 6.92 -12.57 3.42
N GLY A 53 7.40 -13.39 2.49
CA GLY A 53 6.62 -13.69 1.31
C GLY A 53 7.49 -14.30 0.22
N ARG A 54 6.84 -14.85 -0.78
CA ARG A 54 7.50 -15.40 -1.95
C ARG A 54 7.62 -14.34 -3.03
N ASP A 55 8.57 -14.52 -3.91
CA ASP A 55 8.73 -13.66 -5.07
C ASP A 55 7.67 -14.02 -6.11
N TYR A 56 6.68 -13.14 -6.25
CA TYR A 56 5.68 -13.24 -7.31
C TYR A 56 5.78 -12.01 -8.21
N PRO A 57 5.41 -12.13 -9.50
CA PRO A 57 5.41 -10.97 -10.40
C PRO A 57 4.53 -9.82 -9.92
N THR A 58 3.55 -10.10 -9.06
CA THR A 58 2.62 -9.11 -8.53
C THR A 58 3.11 -8.44 -7.25
N ARG A 59 4.34 -8.74 -6.84
CA ARG A 59 4.92 -8.17 -5.62
C ARG A 59 6.20 -7.42 -5.95
N VAL A 60 6.40 -6.31 -5.25
CA VAL A 60 7.56 -5.44 -5.46
C VAL A 60 8.44 -5.50 -4.22
N SER A 61 9.67 -5.95 -4.39
CA SER A 61 10.66 -5.93 -3.31
C SER A 61 11.01 -4.49 -2.96
N CYS A 62 11.09 -4.21 -1.67
CA CYS A 62 11.45 -2.87 -1.20
C CYS A 62 12.19 -2.96 0.12
N GLU A 63 12.89 -1.87 0.42
CA GLU A 63 13.45 -1.66 1.76
C GLU A 63 12.79 -0.42 2.33
N PHE A 64 12.12 -0.58 3.47
CA PHE A 64 11.43 0.52 4.13
C PHE A 64 11.81 0.53 5.61
N GLN A 65 12.24 1.68 6.11
CA GLN A 65 12.71 1.83 7.49
C GLN A 65 13.76 0.78 7.86
N ARG A 66 14.72 0.56 6.94
CA ARG A 66 15.84 -0.39 7.09
C ARG A 66 15.41 -1.86 7.18
N LYS A 67 14.18 -2.16 6.81
CA LYS A 67 13.68 -3.53 6.75
C LYS A 67 13.38 -3.91 5.32
N LYS A 68 13.86 -5.07 4.91
CA LYS A 68 13.53 -5.63 3.60
C LYS A 68 12.15 -6.26 3.66
N GLY A 69 11.38 -6.07 2.60
CA GLY A 69 10.05 -6.62 2.52
C GLY A 69 9.51 -6.53 1.12
N GLN A 70 8.21 -6.70 1.01
CA GLN A 70 7.51 -6.68 -0.27
C GLN A 70 6.26 -5.83 -0.17
N ILE A 71 5.95 -5.12 -1.25
CA ILE A 71 4.66 -4.47 -1.45
C ILE A 71 3.78 -5.48 -2.17
N VAL A 72 2.67 -5.86 -1.55
CA VAL A 72 1.83 -6.95 -2.02
C VAL A 72 0.70 -6.40 -2.87
N LEU A 73 0.97 -6.20 -4.16
CA LEU A 73 0.02 -5.59 -5.08
C LEU A 73 -1.14 -6.52 -5.47
N ASP A 74 -1.00 -7.82 -5.22
CA ASP A 74 -2.10 -8.77 -5.40
C ASP A 74 -3.12 -8.73 -4.26
N GLN A 75 -2.87 -7.94 -3.21
CA GLN A 75 -3.81 -7.75 -2.11
C GLN A 75 -4.20 -6.28 -1.92
N ILE A 76 -4.26 -5.54 -3.01
CA ILE A 76 -4.75 -4.16 -2.93
C ILE A 76 -6.21 -4.15 -2.49
N ARG A 77 -6.56 -3.15 -1.70
CA ARG A 77 -7.93 -3.00 -1.23
C ARG A 77 -8.24 -1.54 -0.96
N THR A 78 -9.52 -1.23 -1.02
CA THR A 78 -10.03 0.09 -0.65
C THR A 78 -10.40 0.07 0.83
N ILE A 79 -9.93 1.06 1.56
CA ILE A 79 -10.26 1.20 2.97
C ILE A 79 -10.72 2.63 3.26
N ASP A 80 -11.50 2.79 4.33
CA ASP A 80 -11.87 4.11 4.82
C ASP A 80 -10.66 4.77 5.48
N LYS A 81 -10.54 6.09 5.33
CA LYS A 81 -9.45 6.86 5.93
C LYS A 81 -9.41 6.74 7.45
N ALA A 82 -10.53 6.38 8.09
CA ALA A 82 -10.56 6.15 9.53
C ALA A 82 -9.64 5.00 9.98
N ARG A 83 -9.24 4.12 9.07
CA ARG A 83 -8.31 3.04 9.37
C ARG A 83 -6.85 3.47 9.35
N LEU A 84 -6.55 4.67 8.87
CA LEU A 84 -5.19 5.21 8.84
C LEU A 84 -4.80 5.65 10.25
N ILE A 85 -3.72 5.09 10.79
CA ILE A 85 -3.27 5.39 12.15
C ILE A 85 -2.28 6.54 12.14
N ARG A 86 -1.20 6.41 11.35
CA ARG A 86 -0.20 7.47 11.21
C ARG A 86 0.66 7.26 9.98
N LYS A 87 1.20 8.34 9.45
CA LYS A 87 2.15 8.29 8.34
C LYS A 87 3.51 7.80 8.84
N LEU A 88 4.08 6.84 8.13
CA LEU A 88 5.40 6.29 8.43
C LEU A 88 6.49 6.86 7.51
N GLY A 89 6.13 7.31 6.32
CA GLY A 89 7.08 7.80 5.33
C GLY A 89 6.54 7.68 3.92
N SER A 90 7.44 7.49 2.98
CA SER A 90 7.09 7.28 1.56
C SER A 90 8.14 6.39 0.91
N ILE A 91 7.82 5.82 -0.25
CA ILE A 91 8.77 5.02 -1.00
C ILE A 91 9.56 5.90 -1.97
N ASN A 92 10.76 5.45 -2.34
CA ASN A 92 11.64 6.22 -3.23
C ASN A 92 11.13 6.18 -4.70
N PRO A 93 11.60 7.11 -5.56
CA PRO A 93 11.13 7.18 -6.94
C PRO A 93 11.32 5.91 -7.75
N ALA A 94 12.42 5.19 -7.57
CA ALA A 94 12.65 3.94 -8.30
C ALA A 94 11.59 2.89 -7.94
N THR A 95 11.25 2.77 -6.66
CA THR A 95 10.21 1.84 -6.19
C THR A 95 8.84 2.29 -6.69
N GLN A 96 8.58 3.60 -6.74
CA GLN A 96 7.33 4.13 -7.29
C GLN A 96 7.11 3.69 -8.73
N LEU A 97 8.14 3.80 -9.56
CA LEU A 97 8.06 3.40 -10.97
C LEU A 97 7.80 1.90 -11.10
N GLU A 98 8.45 1.10 -10.29
CA GLU A 98 8.26 -0.35 -10.29
C GLU A 98 6.83 -0.73 -9.88
N VAL A 99 6.29 -0.09 -8.85
CA VAL A 99 4.92 -0.30 -8.40
C VAL A 99 3.94 0.00 -9.54
N VAL A 100 4.08 1.15 -10.19
CA VAL A 100 3.20 1.52 -11.29
C VAL A 100 3.31 0.52 -12.44
N SER A 101 4.52 0.10 -12.78
CA SER A 101 4.74 -0.89 -13.83
C SER A 101 4.03 -2.21 -13.53
N VAL A 102 4.13 -2.69 -12.30
CA VAL A 102 3.47 -3.94 -11.90
C VAL A 102 1.95 -3.79 -11.92
N LEU A 103 1.42 -2.66 -11.42
CA LEU A 103 -0.01 -2.41 -11.48
C LEU A 103 -0.54 -2.38 -12.90
N GLN A 104 0.20 -1.76 -13.81
CA GLN A 104 -0.19 -1.73 -15.23
C GLN A 104 -0.24 -3.13 -15.83
N ARG A 105 0.75 -3.96 -15.53
CA ARG A 105 0.76 -5.35 -16.01
C ARG A 105 -0.32 -6.20 -15.38
N LEU A 106 -0.61 -5.96 -14.10
CA LEU A 106 -1.62 -6.71 -13.37
C LEU A 106 -3.02 -6.53 -13.98
N PHE A 107 -3.31 -5.33 -14.48
CA PHE A 107 -4.61 -5.01 -15.05
C PHE A 107 -4.62 -4.93 -16.58
N ALA A 108 -3.54 -5.24 -17.25
CA ALA A 108 -3.50 -5.27 -18.70
C ALA A 108 -4.08 -6.57 -19.24
N PHE A 109 -4.65 -6.48 -20.41
CA PHE A 109 -5.06 -7.66 -21.16
C PHE A 109 -3.87 -8.40 -21.70
#